data_87732fe1d4a89b3ffce1fb5d3f574678
#
_entry.id   87732fe1d4a89b3ffce1fb5d3f574678
#
_cell.length_a   1.000
_cell.length_b   1.000
_cell.length_c   1.000
_cell.angle_alpha   90.00
_cell.angle_beta   90.00
_cell.angle_gamma   90.00
#
_symmetry.space_group_name_H-M   'P 1'
#
loop_
_entity.id
_entity.type
_entity.pdbx_description
1 polymer ?
#
loop_
_entity_poly.entity_id
_entity_poly.type
_entity_poly.pdbx_seq_one_letter_code
_entity_poly.pdbx_strand_id
1 'polypeptide(L)'
;MRKIILFMLFSISVSWARAQTSNSKAFMEAFKPHLGKYYEGTIVAGGKEGDGFTGERLLMEVMSWDEREVKVPFYVGEDKSRTWIFSWSNNRVELKHDHGKSDGTADKVTFYGGTAPNEGTPNMQMFPADAETEQLIDYAAYNVWWVTIDADKFTYNLRRIGSDRLFSVEFDLTKPIVSNFKPWR
;
A
#
# COMPACT_ATOMS: atom_id res chain seq x y z
N MET A 1 8.11 76.74 -12.96
CA MET A 1 7.44 75.70 -12.16
C MET A 1 7.67 74.35 -12.86
N ARG A 2 8.56 73.52 -12.25
CA ARG A 2 8.91 72.18 -12.77
C ARG A 2 7.91 71.17 -12.19
N LYS A 3 7.13 70.49 -13.02
CA LYS A 3 6.24 69.41 -12.61
C LYS A 3 7.05 68.10 -12.51
N ILE A 4 7.18 67.55 -11.27
CA ILE A 4 7.77 66.22 -11.02
C ILE A 4 6.63 65.20 -11.20
N ILE A 5 6.77 64.33 -12.21
CA ILE A 5 5.84 63.19 -12.43
C ILE A 5 6.47 62.01 -11.65
N LEU A 6 5.80 61.58 -10.61
CA LEU A 6 6.20 60.43 -9.77
C LEU A 6 5.64 59.16 -10.45
N PHE A 7 6.51 58.34 -11.04
CA PHE A 7 6.12 57.02 -11.55
C PHE A 7 6.11 55.99 -10.37
N MET A 8 4.88 55.59 -9.99
CA MET A 8 4.73 54.42 -9.06
C MET A 8 4.93 53.14 -9.86
N LEU A 9 6.05 52.43 -9.60
CA LEU A 9 6.26 51.08 -10.07
C LEU A 9 5.47 50.12 -9.17
N PHE A 10 4.38 49.56 -9.72
CA PHE A 10 3.60 48.52 -9.09
C PHE A 10 4.27 47.17 -9.38
N SER A 11 5.03 46.62 -8.41
CA SER A 11 5.61 45.27 -8.52
C SER A 11 4.53 44.23 -8.23
N ILE A 12 4.07 43.52 -9.26
CA ILE A 12 3.18 42.37 -9.12
C ILE A 12 4.02 41.16 -8.71
N SER A 13 3.99 40.80 -7.42
CA SER A 13 4.57 39.55 -6.95
C SER A 13 3.62 38.39 -7.30
N VAL A 14 3.98 37.60 -8.31
CA VAL A 14 3.30 36.34 -8.65
C VAL A 14 3.73 35.29 -7.65
N SER A 15 2.91 35.03 -6.64
CA SER A 15 3.11 33.92 -5.71
C SER A 15 2.69 32.62 -6.41
N TRP A 16 3.64 31.77 -6.76
CA TRP A 16 3.36 30.40 -7.23
C TRP A 16 2.93 29.58 -6.01
N ALA A 17 1.63 29.44 -5.81
CA ALA A 17 1.11 28.46 -4.85
C ALA A 17 1.39 27.05 -5.41
N ARG A 18 2.38 26.33 -4.86
CA ARG A 18 2.50 24.90 -5.10
C ARG A 18 1.31 24.22 -4.42
N ALA A 19 0.48 23.54 -5.20
CA ALA A 19 -0.54 22.67 -4.63
C ALA A 19 0.17 21.62 -3.75
N GLN A 20 -0.18 21.56 -2.48
CA GLN A 20 0.34 20.56 -1.57
C GLN A 20 -0.19 19.19 -2.00
N THR A 21 0.71 18.24 -2.25
CA THR A 21 0.33 16.86 -2.53
C THR A 21 -0.42 16.29 -1.34
N SER A 22 -1.58 15.65 -1.55
CA SER A 22 -2.31 15.00 -0.45
C SER A 22 -1.49 13.87 0.16
N ASN A 23 -1.70 13.59 1.44
CA ASN A 23 -0.99 12.51 2.14
C ASN A 23 -1.20 11.16 1.46
N SER A 24 -2.42 10.89 1.02
CA SER A 24 -2.75 9.64 0.31
C SER A 24 -2.00 9.52 -1.03
N LYS A 25 -1.83 10.63 -1.77
CA LYS A 25 -1.03 10.62 -2.99
C LYS A 25 0.46 10.44 -2.69
N ALA A 26 0.98 11.11 -1.66
CA ALA A 26 2.35 10.95 -1.23
C ALA A 26 2.66 9.50 -0.81
N PHE A 27 1.71 8.81 -0.17
CA PHE A 27 1.81 7.39 0.14
C PHE A 27 1.94 6.53 -1.13
N MET A 28 1.14 6.78 -2.17
CA MET A 28 1.27 6.07 -3.45
C MET A 28 2.62 6.32 -4.14
N GLU A 29 3.11 7.56 -4.08
CA GLU A 29 4.41 7.94 -4.65
C GLU A 29 5.60 7.24 -3.94
N ALA A 30 5.46 6.89 -2.66
CA ALA A 30 6.50 6.21 -1.90
C ALA A 30 6.87 4.82 -2.47
N PHE A 31 5.99 4.17 -3.21
CA PHE A 31 6.29 2.89 -3.89
C PHE A 31 7.16 3.06 -5.14
N LYS A 32 7.14 4.21 -5.78
CA LYS A 32 7.77 4.44 -7.09
C LYS A 32 9.27 4.12 -7.15
N PRO A 33 10.11 4.45 -6.14
CA PRO A 33 11.53 4.10 -6.12
C PRO A 33 11.81 2.59 -6.08
N HIS A 34 10.79 1.80 -5.75
CA HIS A 34 10.88 0.36 -5.53
C HIS A 34 10.32 -0.47 -6.68
N LEU A 35 9.86 0.18 -7.77
CA LEU A 35 9.32 -0.48 -8.95
C LEU A 35 10.29 -1.53 -9.52
N GLY A 36 9.80 -2.76 -9.71
CA GLY A 36 10.55 -3.91 -10.22
C GLY A 36 11.49 -4.55 -9.22
N LYS A 37 11.51 -4.11 -7.96
CA LYS A 37 12.39 -4.65 -6.91
C LYS A 37 11.67 -5.66 -6.02
N TYR A 38 12.41 -6.68 -5.60
CA TYR A 38 11.98 -7.70 -4.65
C TYR A 38 12.64 -7.50 -3.30
N TYR A 39 11.92 -7.83 -2.24
CA TYR A 39 12.39 -7.74 -0.87
C TYR A 39 11.98 -8.96 -0.08
N GLU A 40 12.87 -9.44 0.81
CA GLU A 40 12.58 -10.53 1.73
C GLU A 40 11.91 -10.01 3.00
N GLY A 41 10.85 -10.71 3.43
CA GLY A 41 10.03 -10.32 4.57
C GLY A 41 10.34 -11.11 5.82
N THR A 42 10.18 -10.45 6.97
CA THR A 42 10.28 -11.08 8.30
C THR A 42 8.98 -10.84 9.06
N ILE A 43 8.39 -11.90 9.62
CA ILE A 43 7.25 -11.76 10.53
C ILE A 43 7.75 -11.13 11.83
N VAL A 44 7.22 -9.96 12.18
CA VAL A 44 7.62 -9.20 13.37
C VAL A 44 6.56 -9.26 14.48
N ALA A 45 5.34 -9.70 14.18
CA ALA A 45 4.30 -9.95 15.18
C ALA A 45 3.25 -10.95 14.68
N GLY A 46 2.67 -11.71 15.61
CA GLY A 46 1.49 -12.54 15.39
C GLY A 46 1.70 -13.82 14.59
N GLY A 47 2.94 -14.16 14.23
CA GLY A 47 3.26 -15.43 13.60
C GLY A 47 3.04 -16.60 14.57
N LYS A 48 2.50 -17.69 14.06
CA LYS A 48 2.30 -18.95 14.82
C LYS A 48 2.32 -20.14 13.88
N GLU A 49 2.69 -21.28 14.39
CA GLU A 49 2.68 -22.54 13.63
C GLU A 49 1.29 -22.80 13.03
N GLY A 50 1.27 -23.18 11.76
CA GLY A 50 0.04 -23.50 11.01
C GLY A 50 -0.75 -22.27 10.51
N ASP A 51 -0.22 -21.06 10.61
CA ASP A 51 -0.86 -19.84 10.09
C ASP A 51 -0.70 -19.65 8.56
N GLY A 52 0.07 -20.52 7.93
CA GLY A 52 0.37 -20.50 6.49
C GLY A 52 1.46 -19.50 6.08
N PHE A 53 2.13 -18.86 7.05
CA PHE A 53 3.21 -17.89 6.81
C PHE A 53 4.47 -18.20 7.60
N THR A 54 4.32 -18.62 8.86
CA THR A 54 5.43 -18.89 9.78
C THR A 54 6.24 -20.10 9.31
N GLY A 55 7.54 -19.90 9.16
CA GLY A 55 8.47 -20.92 8.64
C GLY A 55 8.66 -20.89 7.13
N GLU A 56 7.83 -20.14 6.41
CA GLU A 56 7.97 -19.94 4.96
C GLU A 56 8.86 -18.75 4.63
N ARG A 57 9.51 -18.80 3.47
CA ARG A 57 10.18 -17.63 2.91
C ARG A 57 9.16 -16.64 2.40
N LEU A 58 9.21 -15.42 2.89
CA LEU A 58 8.29 -14.35 2.50
C LEU A 58 8.99 -13.38 1.56
N LEU A 59 8.38 -13.09 0.41
CA LEU A 59 8.89 -12.10 -0.53
C LEU A 59 7.77 -11.14 -0.94
N MET A 60 8.13 -9.90 -1.23
CA MET A 60 7.26 -9.00 -1.98
C MET A 60 7.98 -8.43 -3.21
N GLU A 61 7.20 -8.01 -4.19
CA GLU A 61 7.66 -7.26 -5.36
C GLU A 61 6.80 -6.00 -5.50
N VAL A 62 7.38 -4.83 -5.78
CA VAL A 62 6.61 -3.71 -6.32
C VAL A 62 6.52 -3.90 -7.83
N MET A 63 5.53 -4.66 -8.30
CA MET A 63 5.44 -5.14 -9.69
C MET A 63 5.04 -4.04 -10.67
N SER A 64 4.07 -3.20 -10.28
CA SER A 64 3.63 -2.07 -11.10
C SER A 64 3.34 -0.85 -10.24
N TRP A 65 3.51 0.31 -10.85
CA TRP A 65 3.20 1.60 -10.27
C TRP A 65 2.72 2.55 -11.36
N ASP A 66 1.58 3.18 -11.14
CA ASP A 66 1.16 4.38 -11.84
C ASP A 66 0.52 5.37 -10.83
N GLU A 67 0.02 6.51 -11.32
CA GLU A 67 -0.52 7.55 -10.44
C GLU A 67 -1.78 7.14 -9.67
N ARG A 68 -2.44 6.05 -10.08
CA ARG A 68 -3.72 5.58 -9.54
C ARG A 68 -3.67 4.19 -8.95
N GLU A 69 -2.70 3.37 -9.33
CA GLU A 69 -2.64 1.97 -8.91
C GLU A 69 -1.20 1.51 -8.65
N VAL A 70 -1.04 0.73 -7.60
CA VAL A 70 0.20 -0.01 -7.29
C VAL A 70 -0.16 -1.46 -7.03
N LYS A 71 0.57 -2.39 -7.67
CA LYS A 71 0.43 -3.82 -7.42
C LYS A 71 1.69 -4.36 -6.75
N VAL A 72 1.49 -5.01 -5.62
CA VAL A 72 2.55 -5.60 -4.81
C VAL A 72 2.24 -7.08 -4.58
N PRO A 73 2.72 -7.99 -5.46
CA PRO A 73 2.70 -9.43 -5.20
C PRO A 73 3.38 -9.78 -3.88
N PHE A 74 2.75 -10.69 -3.13
CA PHE A 74 3.25 -11.24 -1.88
C PHE A 74 3.34 -12.76 -1.99
N TYR A 75 4.56 -13.27 -1.95
CA TYR A 75 4.88 -14.68 -2.12
C TYR A 75 5.17 -15.32 -0.77
N VAL A 76 4.67 -16.54 -0.58
CA VAL A 76 4.82 -17.33 0.65
C VAL A 76 5.33 -18.70 0.28
N GLY A 77 6.63 -18.95 0.44
CA GLY A 77 7.27 -20.13 -0.14
C GLY A 77 7.05 -20.17 -1.66
N GLU A 78 6.46 -21.25 -2.17
CA GLU A 78 6.10 -21.41 -3.58
C GLU A 78 4.68 -20.91 -3.91
N ASP A 79 3.92 -20.45 -2.92
CA ASP A 79 2.59 -19.88 -3.14
C ASP A 79 2.71 -18.44 -3.69
N LYS A 80 2.23 -18.24 -4.92
CA LYS A 80 2.28 -16.99 -5.69
C LYS A 80 0.88 -16.41 -5.91
N SER A 81 -0.07 -16.80 -5.06
CA SER A 81 -1.49 -16.49 -5.24
C SER A 81 -1.86 -15.05 -4.89
N ARG A 82 -1.05 -14.33 -4.09
CA ARG A 82 -1.46 -13.09 -3.44
C ARG A 82 -0.86 -11.87 -4.09
N THR A 83 -1.70 -10.85 -4.32
CA THR A 83 -1.27 -9.50 -4.74
C THR A 83 -2.03 -8.46 -3.94
N TRP A 84 -1.33 -7.56 -3.27
CA TRP A 84 -1.91 -6.35 -2.71
C TRP A 84 -2.07 -5.32 -3.83
N ILE A 85 -3.28 -4.81 -4.00
CA ILE A 85 -3.60 -3.76 -4.97
C ILE A 85 -3.99 -2.52 -4.19
N PHE A 86 -3.20 -1.45 -4.35
CA PHE A 86 -3.50 -0.14 -3.81
C PHE A 86 -4.04 0.73 -4.92
N SER A 87 -5.27 1.23 -4.78
CA SER A 87 -5.91 2.13 -5.75
C SER A 87 -6.15 3.50 -5.13
N TRP A 88 -5.82 4.57 -5.85
CA TRP A 88 -6.00 5.93 -5.38
C TRP A 88 -7.10 6.65 -6.13
N SER A 89 -8.09 7.15 -5.41
CA SER A 89 -9.16 8.01 -5.94
C SER A 89 -9.73 8.91 -4.84
N ASN A 90 -10.22 10.09 -5.21
CA ASN A 90 -10.88 11.02 -4.29
C ASN A 90 -10.06 11.30 -3.00
N ASN A 91 -8.74 11.46 -3.14
CA ASN A 91 -7.79 11.64 -2.04
C ASN A 91 -7.81 10.50 -0.99
N ARG A 92 -8.15 9.29 -1.39
CA ARG A 92 -8.12 8.11 -0.54
C ARG A 92 -7.44 6.96 -1.25
N VAL A 93 -6.85 6.07 -0.47
CA VAL A 93 -6.31 4.79 -0.93
C VAL A 93 -7.27 3.69 -0.56
N GLU A 94 -7.52 2.78 -1.48
CA GLU A 94 -8.17 1.50 -1.26
C GLU A 94 -7.13 0.39 -1.31
N LEU A 95 -7.23 -0.58 -0.42
CA LEU A 95 -6.47 -1.83 -0.47
C LEU A 95 -7.42 -2.97 -0.80
N LYS A 96 -7.11 -3.70 -1.87
CA LYS A 96 -7.76 -5.00 -2.17
C LYS A 96 -6.70 -6.10 -2.25
N HIS A 97 -7.08 -7.29 -1.77
CA HIS A 97 -6.27 -8.49 -1.83
C HIS A 97 -6.74 -9.33 -3.01
N ASP A 98 -5.97 -9.33 -4.10
CA ASP A 98 -6.24 -10.23 -5.22
C ASP A 98 -5.61 -11.59 -4.94
N HIS A 99 -6.41 -12.64 -5.12
CA HIS A 99 -5.96 -14.02 -5.02
C HIS A 99 -6.21 -14.76 -6.32
N GLY A 100 -5.12 -15.27 -6.90
CA GLY A 100 -5.15 -16.10 -8.11
C GLY A 100 -4.86 -17.55 -7.80
N LYS A 101 -5.29 -18.44 -8.69
CA LYS A 101 -4.91 -19.84 -8.70
C LYS A 101 -3.75 -20.07 -9.65
N SER A 102 -3.10 -21.21 -9.54
CA SER A 102 -1.94 -21.57 -10.39
C SER A 102 -2.26 -21.69 -11.88
N ASP A 103 -3.54 -21.81 -12.24
CA ASP A 103 -4.03 -21.80 -13.63
C ASP A 103 -4.32 -20.38 -14.15
N GLY A 104 -4.05 -19.33 -13.37
CA GLY A 104 -4.29 -17.93 -13.70
C GLY A 104 -5.72 -17.44 -13.46
N THR A 105 -6.64 -18.31 -13.03
CA THR A 105 -8.01 -17.90 -12.70
C THR A 105 -8.08 -17.25 -11.31
N ALA A 106 -9.13 -16.44 -11.07
CA ALA A 106 -9.38 -15.87 -9.76
C ALA A 106 -9.77 -16.93 -8.74
N ASP A 107 -9.33 -16.77 -7.49
CA ASP A 107 -9.89 -17.53 -6.39
C ASP A 107 -11.32 -17.05 -6.07
N LYS A 108 -12.09 -17.91 -5.39
CA LYS A 108 -13.43 -17.54 -4.89
C LYS A 108 -13.36 -16.46 -3.82
N VAL A 109 -12.32 -16.50 -2.99
CA VAL A 109 -12.04 -15.50 -1.95
C VAL A 109 -10.95 -14.58 -2.48
N THR A 110 -11.35 -13.52 -3.16
CA THR A 110 -10.47 -12.53 -3.78
C THR A 110 -11.11 -11.14 -3.73
N PHE A 111 -10.33 -10.07 -3.93
CA PHE A 111 -10.75 -8.68 -3.89
C PHE A 111 -11.40 -8.22 -2.58
N TYR A 112 -11.04 -8.84 -1.44
CA TYR A 112 -11.41 -8.36 -0.13
C TYR A 112 -10.43 -7.27 0.36
N GLY A 113 -10.90 -6.37 1.21
CA GLY A 113 -10.08 -5.27 1.71
C GLY A 113 -10.92 -4.13 2.26
N GLY A 114 -10.53 -2.89 1.93
CA GLY A 114 -11.28 -1.70 2.30
C GLY A 114 -10.60 -0.41 1.90
N THR A 115 -11.33 0.69 2.03
CA THR A 115 -10.87 2.04 1.71
C THR A 115 -10.44 2.77 2.98
N ALA A 116 -9.32 3.49 2.91
CA ALA A 116 -8.86 4.34 4.01
C ALA A 116 -9.94 5.37 4.37
N PRO A 117 -10.30 5.53 5.68
CA PRO A 117 -11.38 6.42 6.10
C PRO A 117 -11.05 7.90 5.94
N ASN A 118 -9.77 8.25 5.79
CA ASN A 118 -9.26 9.60 5.59
C ASN A 118 -7.99 9.55 4.71
N GLU A 119 -7.30 10.69 4.54
CA GLU A 119 -6.08 10.78 3.73
C GLU A 119 -4.85 10.09 4.35
N GLY A 120 -4.94 9.65 5.60
CA GLY A 120 -3.82 9.04 6.33
C GLY A 120 -2.63 9.98 6.51
N THR A 121 -1.43 9.40 6.46
CA THR A 121 -0.17 10.13 6.44
C THR A 121 0.62 9.77 5.16
N PRO A 122 1.66 10.53 4.81
CA PRO A 122 2.49 10.20 3.64
C PRO A 122 3.12 8.80 3.67
N ASN A 123 3.26 8.23 4.86
CA ASN A 123 3.93 6.95 5.09
C ASN A 123 3.06 5.90 5.78
N MET A 124 1.76 6.14 5.98
CA MET A 124 0.85 5.16 6.58
C MET A 124 -0.58 5.34 6.09
N GLN A 125 -1.20 4.23 5.70
CA GLN A 125 -2.63 4.13 5.41
C GLN A 125 -3.25 2.98 6.20
N MET A 126 -4.52 3.14 6.58
CA MET A 126 -5.29 2.16 7.35
C MET A 126 -6.56 1.79 6.58
N PHE A 127 -6.90 0.51 6.53
CA PHE A 127 -7.95 -0.04 5.70
C PHE A 127 -8.87 -0.93 6.55
N PRO A 128 -9.91 -0.38 7.17
CA PRO A 128 -10.97 -1.21 7.78
C PRO A 128 -11.67 -2.04 6.70
N ALA A 129 -12.05 -3.27 7.03
CA ALA A 129 -12.82 -4.12 6.13
C ALA A 129 -14.10 -3.39 5.67
N ASP A 130 -14.39 -3.48 4.37
CA ASP A 130 -15.61 -2.95 3.78
C ASP A 130 -16.76 -3.97 3.79
N ALA A 131 -17.96 -3.53 3.39
CA ALA A 131 -19.14 -4.38 3.33
C ALA A 131 -19.00 -5.55 2.34
N GLU A 132 -18.23 -5.38 1.27
CA GLU A 132 -17.95 -6.46 0.30
C GLU A 132 -17.10 -7.55 0.97
N THR A 133 -16.12 -7.15 1.75
CA THR A 133 -15.28 -8.07 2.55
C THR A 133 -16.11 -8.83 3.57
N GLU A 134 -17.03 -8.16 4.28
CA GLU A 134 -17.94 -8.80 5.23
C GLU A 134 -18.83 -9.84 4.54
N GLN A 135 -19.39 -9.51 3.38
CA GLN A 135 -20.24 -10.44 2.61
C GLN A 135 -19.45 -11.65 2.08
N LEU A 136 -18.20 -11.45 1.71
CA LEU A 136 -17.35 -12.51 1.15
C LEU A 136 -16.75 -13.41 2.25
N ILE A 137 -16.37 -12.81 3.39
CA ILE A 137 -15.68 -13.46 4.51
C ILE A 137 -16.23 -12.86 5.82
N ASP A 138 -17.34 -13.39 6.33
CA ASP A 138 -18.07 -12.84 7.49
C ASP A 138 -17.16 -12.53 8.69
N TYR A 139 -16.26 -13.45 9.06
CA TYR A 139 -15.32 -13.26 10.17
C TYR A 139 -14.29 -12.16 9.92
N ALA A 140 -14.11 -11.70 8.67
CA ALA A 140 -13.19 -10.63 8.32
C ALA A 140 -13.83 -9.23 8.44
N ALA A 141 -15.12 -9.12 8.73
CA ALA A 141 -15.82 -7.84 8.96
C ALA A 141 -15.11 -6.91 9.96
N TYR A 142 -14.41 -7.49 10.93
CA TYR A 142 -13.66 -6.76 11.96
C TYR A 142 -12.17 -6.65 11.69
N ASN A 143 -11.72 -7.00 10.49
CA ASN A 143 -10.32 -6.83 10.10
C ASN A 143 -10.02 -5.35 9.85
N VAL A 144 -8.86 -4.92 10.35
CA VAL A 144 -8.25 -3.67 9.97
C VAL A 144 -6.85 -4.00 9.48
N TRP A 145 -6.56 -3.66 8.24
CA TRP A 145 -5.22 -3.69 7.70
C TRP A 145 -4.60 -2.30 7.82
N TRP A 146 -3.30 -2.23 7.96
CA TRP A 146 -2.56 -1.00 7.75
C TRP A 146 -1.21 -1.30 7.14
N VAL A 147 -0.76 -0.35 6.35
CA VAL A 147 0.52 -0.42 5.65
C VAL A 147 1.33 0.81 5.99
N THR A 148 2.61 0.60 6.29
CA THR A 148 3.58 1.69 6.38
C THR A 148 4.63 1.52 5.30
N ILE A 149 5.10 2.64 4.75
CA ILE A 149 6.21 2.70 3.81
C ILE A 149 7.00 3.97 4.04
N ASP A 150 8.30 3.85 4.19
CA ASP A 150 9.25 4.96 4.21
C ASP A 150 10.46 4.61 3.32
N ALA A 151 11.56 5.37 3.42
CA ALA A 151 12.73 5.15 2.59
C ALA A 151 13.41 3.78 2.80
N ASP A 152 13.28 3.22 4.00
CA ASP A 152 14.07 2.07 4.44
C ASP A 152 13.19 0.83 4.69
N LYS A 153 11.88 1.00 4.87
CA LYS A 153 11.02 -0.05 5.39
C LYS A 153 9.62 -0.02 4.81
N PHE A 154 9.09 -1.22 4.53
CA PHE A 154 7.68 -1.45 4.27
C PHE A 154 7.14 -2.42 5.31
N THR A 155 5.93 -2.17 5.85
CA THR A 155 5.22 -3.14 6.68
C THR A 155 3.81 -3.36 6.18
N TYR A 156 3.38 -4.61 6.18
CA TYR A 156 1.98 -4.98 6.02
C TYR A 156 1.49 -5.60 7.32
N ASN A 157 0.35 -5.14 7.80
CA ASN A 157 -0.17 -5.49 9.09
C ASN A 157 -1.67 -5.79 9.02
N LEU A 158 -2.12 -6.68 9.89
CA LEU A 158 -3.53 -7.04 10.08
C LEU A 158 -3.83 -7.15 11.58
N ARG A 159 -4.91 -6.52 12.02
CA ARG A 159 -5.56 -6.76 13.30
C ARG A 159 -7.02 -7.08 13.07
N ARG A 160 -7.55 -8.10 13.78
CA ARG A 160 -8.99 -8.30 13.88
C ARG A 160 -9.47 -7.80 15.23
N ILE A 161 -10.33 -6.76 15.21
CA ILE A 161 -10.89 -6.16 16.41
C ILE A 161 -11.73 -7.20 17.17
N GLY A 162 -11.63 -7.23 18.49
CA GLY A 162 -12.35 -8.18 19.32
C GLY A 162 -11.77 -9.61 19.33
N SER A 163 -10.56 -9.81 18.78
CA SER A 163 -9.87 -11.11 18.80
C SER A 163 -8.36 -10.95 19.00
N ASP A 164 -7.67 -12.07 19.23
CA ASP A 164 -6.18 -12.09 19.33
C ASP A 164 -5.48 -12.11 17.95
N ARG A 165 -6.24 -12.09 16.85
CA ARG A 165 -5.63 -12.11 15.51
C ARG A 165 -4.84 -10.85 15.26
N LEU A 166 -3.53 -11.02 15.19
CA LEU A 166 -2.55 -10.02 14.78
C LEU A 166 -1.62 -10.71 13.78
N PHE A 167 -1.18 -9.98 12.77
CA PHE A 167 -0.12 -10.40 11.85
C PHE A 167 0.63 -9.16 11.38
N SER A 168 1.94 -9.19 11.40
CA SER A 168 2.78 -8.12 10.85
C SER A 168 3.99 -8.72 10.17
N VAL A 169 4.24 -8.30 8.95
CA VAL A 169 5.45 -8.62 8.18
C VAL A 169 6.15 -7.32 7.79
N GLU A 170 7.46 -7.33 7.90
CA GLU A 170 8.34 -6.21 7.61
C GLU A 170 9.31 -6.58 6.49
N PHE A 171 9.60 -5.62 5.59
CA PHE A 171 10.54 -5.75 4.49
C PHE A 171 11.55 -4.60 4.56
N ASP A 172 12.84 -4.93 4.53
CA ASP A 172 13.95 -3.96 4.49
C ASP A 172 14.15 -3.46 3.05
N LEU A 173 13.67 -2.26 2.76
CA LEU A 173 13.74 -1.64 1.43
C LEU A 173 15.14 -1.19 1.03
N THR A 174 16.10 -1.22 1.95
CA THR A 174 17.52 -0.95 1.66
C THR A 174 18.22 -2.15 1.04
N LYS A 175 17.61 -3.36 1.09
CA LYS A 175 18.20 -4.64 0.67
C LYS A 175 17.37 -5.33 -0.42
N PRO A 176 17.27 -4.76 -1.62
CA PRO A 176 16.60 -5.45 -2.71
C PRO A 176 17.36 -6.73 -3.08
N ILE A 177 16.59 -7.75 -3.42
CA ILE A 177 17.12 -9.05 -3.86
C ILE A 177 16.79 -9.31 -5.33
N VAL A 178 17.48 -10.27 -5.93
CA VAL A 178 17.15 -10.77 -7.27
C VAL A 178 16.19 -11.94 -7.14
N SER A 179 15.06 -11.88 -7.85
CA SER A 179 14.09 -12.96 -7.95
C SER A 179 13.47 -12.99 -9.34
N ASN A 180 12.99 -14.15 -9.75
CA ASN A 180 12.23 -14.35 -10.99
C ASN A 180 10.77 -14.79 -10.71
N PHE A 181 10.32 -14.67 -9.49
CA PHE A 181 8.94 -14.98 -9.13
C PHE A 181 7.98 -14.09 -9.93
N LYS A 182 6.86 -14.66 -10.32
CA LYS A 182 5.74 -13.93 -10.92
C LYS A 182 4.46 -14.41 -10.28
N PRO A 183 3.52 -13.51 -9.99
CA PRO A 183 2.24 -13.93 -9.45
C PRO A 183 1.53 -14.86 -10.44
N TRP A 184 0.66 -15.70 -9.93
CA TRP A 184 -0.16 -16.58 -10.77
C TRP A 184 -1.19 -15.80 -11.60
N ARG A 185 -1.47 -14.55 -11.18
CA ARG A 185 -2.43 -13.68 -11.86
C ARG A 185 -2.04 -12.20 -11.76
#